data_ca0c111b87f774d68b66eb51787b3f68
#
_entry.id   ca0c111b87f774d68b66eb51787b3f68
#
_cell.length_a   1.000
_cell.length_b   1.000
_cell.length_c   1.000
_cell.angle_alpha   90.00
_cell.angle_beta   90.00
_cell.angle_gamma   90.00
#
_symmetry.space_group_name_H-M   'P 1'
#
loop_
_entity.id
_entity.type
_entity.pdbx_description
1 polymer ?
#
loop_
_entity_poly.entity_id
_entity_poly.type
_entity_poly.pdbx_seq_one_letter_code
_entity_poly.pdbx_strand_id
1 'polypeptide(L)'
;MIDKSERERIIALINREVVPAIGCTEPIAVALCVAKAAETLNQRPQKIQVLLSANILKNAMGVGIPGTDMIGLPIAVALGALIGKSEYQLEVLKDSTPEAVEAGKKMIEAQAIQISLKENIEEKLYIEVTCMAGEEKATAIISGGHTNFVYLSKNDNVLMDKRSGTSGETEEESVELNLKKVYDFATTSPIEELQFILEARRLNKQAAERSFKGNYGHELGKTLCSSDSERLIM
;
A
#
# COMPACT_ATOMS: atom_id res chain seq x y z
N MET A 1 -8.68 -27.35 19.86
CA MET A 1 -7.22 -27.15 19.70
C MET A 1 -6.94 -27.17 18.22
N ILE A 2 -6.28 -26.17 17.67
CA ILE A 2 -5.96 -26.08 16.24
C ILE A 2 -4.81 -27.03 15.95
N ASP A 3 -4.92 -27.82 14.88
CA ASP A 3 -3.86 -28.74 14.48
C ASP A 3 -2.67 -27.97 13.85
N LYS A 4 -1.56 -28.68 13.65
CA LYS A 4 -0.32 -28.06 13.14
C LYS A 4 -0.49 -27.50 11.72
N SER A 5 -1.16 -28.22 10.83
CA SER A 5 -1.37 -27.80 9.44
C SER A 5 -2.23 -26.53 9.36
N GLU A 6 -3.29 -26.45 10.18
CA GLU A 6 -4.14 -25.27 10.25
C GLU A 6 -3.40 -24.06 10.84
N ARG A 7 -2.54 -24.27 11.87
CA ARG A 7 -1.67 -23.19 12.39
C ARG A 7 -0.71 -22.67 11.32
N GLU A 8 -0.06 -23.54 10.57
CA GLU A 8 0.86 -23.17 9.50
C GLU A 8 0.14 -22.33 8.44
N ARG A 9 -1.09 -22.67 8.06
CA ARG A 9 -1.90 -21.88 7.13
C ARG A 9 -2.28 -20.50 7.70
N ILE A 10 -2.64 -20.43 8.98
CA ILE A 10 -2.93 -19.14 9.64
C ILE A 10 -1.66 -18.28 9.70
N ILE A 11 -0.51 -18.85 10.03
CA ILE A 11 0.78 -18.14 10.05
C ILE A 11 1.13 -17.63 8.66
N ALA A 12 0.95 -18.45 7.62
CA ALA A 12 1.17 -18.04 6.24
C ALA A 12 0.26 -16.86 5.83
N LEU A 13 -1.03 -16.92 6.21
CA LEU A 13 -1.96 -15.82 6.01
C LEU A 13 -1.50 -14.54 6.71
N ILE A 14 -1.10 -14.63 7.99
CA ILE A 14 -0.63 -13.45 8.74
C ILE A 14 0.62 -12.86 8.07
N ASN A 15 1.60 -13.68 7.70
CA ASN A 15 2.82 -13.21 7.02
C ASN A 15 2.55 -12.57 5.67
N ARG A 16 1.50 -12.99 4.96
CA ARG A 16 1.08 -12.38 3.69
C ARG A 16 0.38 -11.03 3.91
N GLU A 17 -0.49 -10.94 4.91
CA GLU A 17 -1.35 -9.77 5.12
C GLU A 17 -0.72 -8.70 6.04
N VAL A 18 0.13 -9.11 7.00
CA VAL A 18 0.77 -8.21 7.95
C VAL A 18 2.18 -7.89 7.49
N VAL A 19 2.30 -6.87 6.66
CA VAL A 19 3.56 -6.42 6.07
C VAL A 19 3.87 -4.97 6.45
N PRO A 20 5.15 -4.57 6.54
CA PRO A 20 5.51 -3.18 6.77
C PRO A 20 4.98 -2.26 5.67
N ALA A 21 4.52 -1.07 6.07
CA ALA A 21 4.14 0.00 5.15
C ALA A 21 4.59 1.35 5.72
N ILE A 22 4.96 2.28 4.86
CA ILE A 22 5.45 3.61 5.29
C ILE A 22 4.35 4.63 5.53
N GLY A 23 3.11 4.24 5.48
CA GLY A 23 1.96 5.12 5.68
C GLY A 23 0.64 4.44 5.34
N CYS A 24 -0.38 5.23 4.98
CA CYS A 24 -1.66 4.70 4.53
C CYS A 24 -1.48 3.88 3.24
N THR A 25 -2.05 2.68 3.24
CA THR A 25 -1.83 1.69 2.18
C THR A 25 -2.41 2.09 0.83
N GLU A 26 -3.51 2.85 0.79
CA GLU A 26 -4.16 3.23 -0.47
C GLU A 26 -3.29 4.14 -1.35
N PRO A 27 -2.79 5.32 -0.87
CA PRO A 27 -1.91 6.14 -1.72
C PRO A 27 -0.58 5.45 -2.02
N ILE A 28 -0.09 4.60 -1.13
CA ILE A 28 1.15 3.85 -1.36
C ILE A 28 0.94 2.75 -2.42
N ALA A 29 -0.19 2.06 -2.43
CA ALA A 29 -0.53 1.11 -3.49
C ALA A 29 -0.68 1.81 -4.86
N VAL A 30 -1.22 3.04 -4.89
CA VAL A 30 -1.24 3.84 -6.12
C VAL A 30 0.19 4.17 -6.57
N ALA A 31 1.05 4.64 -5.66
CA ALA A 31 2.47 4.90 -5.97
C ALA A 31 3.20 3.64 -6.44
N LEU A 32 2.91 2.47 -5.85
CA LEU A 32 3.45 1.18 -6.26
C LEU A 32 3.03 0.81 -7.69
N CYS A 33 1.75 1.01 -8.02
CA CYS A 33 1.25 0.76 -9.37
C CYS A 33 1.91 1.69 -10.39
N VAL A 34 2.11 2.98 -10.04
CA VAL A 34 2.83 3.95 -10.86
C VAL A 34 4.29 3.54 -11.05
N ALA A 35 4.99 3.17 -9.99
CA ALA A 35 6.37 2.71 -10.07
C ALA A 35 6.51 1.53 -11.03
N LYS A 36 5.62 0.54 -10.95
CA LYS A 36 5.62 -0.61 -11.85
C LYS A 36 5.38 -0.24 -13.29
N ALA A 37 4.43 0.66 -13.56
CA ALA A 37 4.17 1.16 -14.92
C ALA A 37 5.37 1.96 -15.46
N ALA A 38 6.00 2.81 -14.63
CA ALA A 38 7.17 3.60 -15.02
C ALA A 38 8.40 2.73 -15.30
N GLU A 39 8.67 1.72 -14.46
CA GLU A 39 9.71 0.70 -14.68
C GLU A 39 9.49 -0.04 -16.00
N THR A 40 8.24 -0.43 -16.29
CA THR A 40 7.88 -1.14 -17.52
C THR A 40 8.04 -0.25 -18.74
N LEU A 41 7.70 1.04 -18.64
CA LEU A 41 7.94 2.03 -19.69
C LEU A 41 9.44 2.17 -20.00
N ASN A 42 10.28 2.01 -18.98
CA ASN A 42 11.75 2.11 -19.04
C ASN A 42 12.26 3.49 -19.47
N GLN A 43 11.50 4.53 -19.18
CA GLN A 43 11.87 5.93 -19.37
C GLN A 43 11.02 6.83 -18.49
N ARG A 44 11.42 8.10 -18.31
CA ARG A 44 10.68 9.03 -17.46
C ARG A 44 9.31 9.36 -18.10
N PRO A 45 8.20 9.11 -17.40
CA PRO A 45 6.88 9.45 -17.92
C PRO A 45 6.71 10.96 -18.12
N GLN A 46 6.11 11.35 -19.24
CA GLN A 46 5.69 12.73 -19.55
C GLN A 46 4.24 12.97 -19.13
N LYS A 47 3.41 11.92 -19.19
CA LYS A 47 2.01 11.93 -18.73
C LYS A 47 1.71 10.65 -17.95
N ILE A 48 0.88 10.77 -16.93
CA ILE A 48 0.43 9.64 -16.11
C ILE A 48 -1.08 9.74 -15.98
N GLN A 49 -1.78 8.69 -16.39
CA GLN A 49 -3.20 8.53 -16.18
C GLN A 49 -3.43 7.48 -15.10
N VAL A 50 -4.27 7.82 -14.12
CA VAL A 50 -4.61 6.96 -12.99
C VAL A 50 -6.13 6.82 -12.91
N LEU A 51 -6.62 5.58 -12.96
CA LEU A 51 -8.03 5.25 -12.82
C LEU A 51 -8.20 4.41 -11.54
N LEU A 52 -9.08 4.83 -10.65
CA LEU A 52 -9.23 4.27 -9.31
C LEU A 52 -10.67 3.87 -9.04
N SER A 53 -10.87 2.82 -8.24
CA SER A 53 -12.17 2.56 -7.62
C SER A 53 -12.55 3.70 -6.67
N ALA A 54 -13.84 3.89 -6.46
CA ALA A 54 -14.36 4.93 -5.55
C ALA A 54 -13.81 4.80 -4.13
N ASN A 55 -13.59 3.57 -3.66
CA ASN A 55 -13.05 3.32 -2.33
C ASN A 55 -11.60 3.78 -2.20
N ILE A 56 -10.74 3.43 -3.17
CA ILE A 56 -9.33 3.88 -3.19
C ILE A 56 -9.25 5.41 -3.30
N LEU A 57 -10.01 6.01 -4.22
CA LEU A 57 -10.02 7.45 -4.43
C LEU A 57 -10.42 8.18 -3.14
N LYS A 58 -11.53 7.78 -2.51
CA LYS A 58 -12.02 8.38 -1.25
C LYS A 58 -11.00 8.27 -0.12
N ASN A 59 -10.40 7.10 0.07
CA ASN A 59 -9.50 6.86 1.20
C ASN A 59 -8.12 7.52 1.02
N ALA A 60 -7.68 7.75 -0.21
CA ALA A 60 -6.35 8.29 -0.49
C ALA A 60 -6.31 9.83 -0.63
N MET A 61 -7.45 10.50 -0.86
CA MET A 61 -7.47 11.93 -1.20
C MET A 61 -6.96 12.87 -0.10
N GLY A 62 -7.21 12.56 1.17
CA GLY A 62 -6.89 13.44 2.30
C GLY A 62 -5.70 12.96 3.14
N VAL A 63 -4.92 12.03 2.65
CA VAL A 63 -3.85 11.37 3.43
C VAL A 63 -2.51 12.05 3.21
N GLY A 64 -1.77 12.30 4.29
CA GLY A 64 -0.38 12.78 4.24
C GLY A 64 0.55 11.73 3.65
N ILE A 65 1.41 12.16 2.73
CA ILE A 65 2.42 11.29 2.12
C ILE A 65 3.74 11.44 2.89
N PRO A 66 4.25 10.38 3.49
CA PRO A 66 5.44 10.44 4.33
C PRO A 66 6.64 11.08 3.63
N GLY A 67 7.35 11.97 4.33
CA GLY A 67 8.55 12.64 3.84
C GLY A 67 8.31 13.77 2.83
N THR A 68 7.04 14.21 2.62
CA THR A 68 6.73 15.22 1.61
C THR A 68 6.11 16.52 2.15
N ASP A 69 5.60 16.52 3.38
CA ASP A 69 4.74 17.57 3.95
C ASP A 69 3.51 17.89 3.06
N MET A 70 3.14 16.99 2.15
CA MET A 70 2.03 17.12 1.22
C MET A 70 0.99 16.03 1.47
N ILE A 71 -0.24 16.29 1.01
CA ILE A 71 -1.37 15.38 1.12
C ILE A 71 -1.87 14.95 -0.26
N GLY A 72 -2.46 13.76 -0.32
CA GLY A 72 -3.23 13.27 -1.45
C GLY A 72 -2.42 12.57 -2.54
N LEU A 73 -3.16 12.08 -3.51
CA LEU A 73 -2.66 11.25 -4.59
C LEU A 73 -1.65 11.91 -5.52
N PRO A 74 -1.76 13.22 -5.89
CA PRO A 74 -0.87 13.78 -6.90
C PRO A 74 0.60 13.62 -6.58
N ILE A 75 1.01 13.90 -5.34
CA ILE A 75 2.41 13.74 -4.93
C ILE A 75 2.82 12.28 -4.80
N ALA A 76 1.95 11.38 -4.35
CA ALA A 76 2.22 9.95 -4.31
C ALA A 76 2.46 9.38 -5.72
N VAL A 77 1.66 9.79 -6.72
CA VAL A 77 1.81 9.44 -8.14
C VAL A 77 3.13 9.98 -8.70
N ALA A 78 3.42 11.27 -8.45
CA ALA A 78 4.66 11.88 -8.93
C ALA A 78 5.90 11.14 -8.39
N LEU A 79 5.94 10.88 -7.08
CA LEU A 79 7.07 10.18 -6.46
C LEU A 79 7.16 8.73 -6.92
N GLY A 80 6.04 8.03 -7.06
CA GLY A 80 6.01 6.67 -7.64
C GLY A 80 6.70 6.63 -9.01
N ALA A 81 6.47 7.63 -9.86
CA ALA A 81 7.08 7.72 -11.19
C ALA A 81 8.55 8.15 -11.18
N LEU A 82 8.98 8.95 -10.19
CA LEU A 82 10.32 9.55 -10.16
C LEU A 82 11.34 8.69 -9.44
N ILE A 83 10.95 8.07 -8.34
CA ILE A 83 11.87 7.37 -7.43
C ILE A 83 11.33 6.02 -6.96
N GLY A 84 10.08 5.69 -7.26
CA GLY A 84 9.46 4.45 -6.80
C GLY A 84 10.18 3.22 -7.36
N LYS A 85 10.41 2.24 -6.48
CA LYS A 85 10.92 0.91 -6.84
C LYS A 85 9.87 -0.12 -6.47
N SER A 86 9.27 -0.79 -7.47
CA SER A 86 8.17 -1.72 -7.25
C SER A 86 8.57 -2.93 -6.39
N GLU A 87 9.86 -3.27 -6.33
CA GLU A 87 10.39 -4.34 -5.46
C GLU A 87 10.20 -4.06 -3.97
N TYR A 88 10.06 -2.78 -3.58
CA TYR A 88 9.85 -2.38 -2.18
C TYR A 88 8.39 -2.53 -1.71
N GLN A 89 7.49 -2.95 -2.59
CA GLN A 89 6.09 -3.16 -2.26
C GLN A 89 5.48 -1.91 -1.56
N LEU A 90 4.86 -2.06 -0.38
CA LEU A 90 4.27 -0.94 0.37
C LEU A 90 5.30 0.01 1.02
N GLU A 91 6.58 -0.19 0.79
CA GLU A 91 7.65 0.75 1.13
C GLU A 91 8.20 1.50 -0.11
N VAL A 92 7.47 1.50 -1.23
CA VAL A 92 7.88 2.01 -2.55
C VAL A 92 8.46 3.42 -2.54
N LEU A 93 8.07 4.27 -1.59
CA LEU A 93 8.52 5.66 -1.44
C LEU A 93 9.56 5.86 -0.33
N LYS A 94 10.16 4.79 0.23
CA LYS A 94 11.10 4.91 1.36
C LYS A 94 12.37 5.72 1.04
N ASP A 95 12.75 5.78 -0.24
CA ASP A 95 13.91 6.54 -0.71
C ASP A 95 13.56 8.00 -1.07
N SER A 96 12.42 8.54 -0.60
CA SER A 96 12.02 9.93 -0.86
C SER A 96 13.05 10.93 -0.33
N THR A 97 13.41 11.89 -1.19
CA THR A 97 14.32 13.00 -0.85
C THR A 97 13.63 14.35 -1.12
N PRO A 98 14.10 15.45 -0.51
CA PRO A 98 13.58 16.79 -0.79
C PRO A 98 13.62 17.15 -2.29
N GLU A 99 14.68 16.75 -3.00
CA GLU A 99 14.85 16.98 -4.44
C GLU A 99 13.80 16.23 -5.26
N ALA A 100 13.48 14.98 -4.87
CA ALA A 100 12.42 14.21 -5.51
C ALA A 100 11.05 14.84 -5.26
N VAL A 101 10.81 15.37 -4.07
CA VAL A 101 9.57 16.08 -3.74
C VAL A 101 9.42 17.34 -4.59
N GLU A 102 10.47 18.14 -4.74
CA GLU A 102 10.45 19.34 -5.59
C GLU A 102 10.24 18.98 -7.08
N ALA A 103 10.87 17.90 -7.55
CA ALA A 103 10.62 17.40 -8.90
C ALA A 103 9.16 16.91 -9.07
N GLY A 104 8.59 16.30 -8.05
CA GLY A 104 7.20 15.88 -8.01
C GLY A 104 6.23 17.06 -8.08
N LYS A 105 6.48 18.14 -7.34
CA LYS A 105 5.69 19.38 -7.40
C LYS A 105 5.67 19.97 -8.82
N LYS A 106 6.83 20.02 -9.48
CA LYS A 106 6.92 20.50 -10.89
C LYS A 106 6.10 19.62 -11.84
N MET A 107 6.05 18.31 -11.62
CA MET A 107 5.25 17.39 -12.42
C MET A 107 3.74 17.64 -12.22
N ILE A 108 3.32 17.97 -11.00
CA ILE A 108 1.93 18.33 -10.67
C ILE A 108 1.59 19.68 -11.31
N GLU A 109 2.44 20.70 -11.19
CA GLU A 109 2.26 22.03 -11.78
C GLU A 109 2.16 21.96 -13.31
N ALA A 110 2.94 21.09 -13.94
CA ALA A 110 2.89 20.83 -15.38
C ALA A 110 1.65 20.06 -15.84
N GLN A 111 0.72 19.74 -14.91
CA GLN A 111 -0.49 18.95 -15.20
C GLN A 111 -0.21 17.61 -15.90
N ALA A 112 0.92 17.01 -15.59
CA ALA A 112 1.33 15.73 -16.16
C ALA A 112 0.56 14.52 -15.59
N ILE A 113 -0.21 14.72 -14.51
CA ILE A 113 -0.91 13.67 -13.77
C ILE A 113 -2.42 13.90 -13.88
N GLN A 114 -3.13 12.90 -14.37
CA GLN A 114 -4.59 12.87 -14.42
C GLN A 114 -5.09 11.71 -13.56
N ILE A 115 -5.95 12.01 -12.58
CA ILE A 115 -6.54 11.03 -11.67
C ILE A 115 -8.05 11.09 -11.84
N SER A 116 -8.67 9.94 -12.09
CA SER A 116 -10.11 9.84 -12.35
C SER A 116 -10.71 8.58 -11.71
N LEU A 117 -12.02 8.61 -11.54
CA LEU A 117 -12.77 7.43 -11.13
C LEU A 117 -12.84 6.44 -12.30
N LYS A 118 -12.64 5.15 -12.00
CA LYS A 118 -12.97 4.05 -12.92
C LYS A 118 -14.43 3.72 -12.78
N GLU A 119 -15.20 3.93 -13.83
CA GLU A 119 -16.62 3.61 -13.87
C GLU A 119 -16.86 2.12 -14.13
N ASN A 120 -18.03 1.63 -13.72
CA ASN A 120 -18.53 0.28 -14.02
C ASN A 120 -17.61 -0.86 -13.56
N ILE A 121 -17.03 -0.72 -12.35
CA ILE A 121 -16.28 -1.79 -11.70
C ILE A 121 -16.92 -2.14 -10.35
N GLU A 122 -16.89 -3.44 -10.02
CA GLU A 122 -17.40 -3.96 -8.74
C GLU A 122 -16.31 -4.04 -7.67
N GLU A 123 -15.03 -4.08 -8.07
CA GLU A 123 -13.90 -4.22 -7.19
C GLU A 123 -13.72 -3.00 -6.29
N LYS A 124 -13.74 -3.24 -4.99
CA LYS A 124 -13.50 -2.20 -3.97
C LYS A 124 -12.07 -1.67 -4.02
N LEU A 125 -11.11 -2.53 -4.39
CA LEU A 125 -9.71 -2.19 -4.57
C LEU A 125 -9.34 -2.38 -6.03
N TYR A 126 -9.24 -1.28 -6.78
CA TYR A 126 -8.81 -1.25 -8.18
C TYR A 126 -7.99 -0.01 -8.44
N ILE A 127 -6.82 -0.21 -9.02
CA ILE A 127 -5.86 0.82 -9.40
C ILE A 127 -5.35 0.47 -10.78
N GLU A 128 -5.58 1.33 -11.76
CA GLU A 128 -5.03 1.22 -13.12
C GLU A 128 -4.19 2.44 -13.42
N VAL A 129 -2.97 2.24 -13.84
CA VAL A 129 -2.04 3.31 -14.16
C VAL A 129 -1.49 3.11 -15.56
N THR A 130 -1.55 4.17 -16.36
CA THR A 130 -0.86 4.24 -17.66
C THR A 130 0.16 5.37 -17.63
N CYS A 131 1.42 5.02 -17.75
CA CYS A 131 2.54 5.95 -17.95
C CYS A 131 2.83 6.10 -19.44
N MET A 132 3.03 7.33 -19.90
CA MET A 132 3.23 7.66 -21.32
C MET A 132 4.45 8.56 -21.51
N ALA A 133 5.25 8.29 -22.55
CA ALA A 133 6.37 9.12 -22.98
C ALA A 133 6.49 9.06 -24.52
N GLY A 134 6.20 10.18 -25.20
CA GLY A 134 6.03 10.20 -26.63
C GLY A 134 4.93 9.26 -27.10
N GLU A 135 5.25 8.33 -27.98
CA GLU A 135 4.32 7.31 -28.49
C GLU A 135 4.30 6.03 -27.62
N GLU A 136 5.25 5.89 -26.70
CA GLU A 136 5.31 4.71 -25.83
C GLU A 136 4.41 4.86 -24.61
N LYS A 137 3.79 3.75 -24.23
CA LYS A 137 2.94 3.62 -23.06
C LYS A 137 3.20 2.32 -22.31
N ALA A 138 3.03 2.34 -21.00
CA ALA A 138 3.01 1.13 -20.18
C ALA A 138 1.86 1.22 -19.18
N THR A 139 1.14 0.11 -19.02
CA THR A 139 -0.01 0.03 -18.13
C THR A 139 0.22 -1.06 -17.10
N ALA A 140 -0.05 -0.73 -15.84
CA ALA A 140 -0.10 -1.68 -14.72
C ALA A 140 -1.45 -1.60 -14.02
N ILE A 141 -1.96 -2.75 -13.53
CA ILE A 141 -3.21 -2.81 -12.77
C ILE A 141 -2.97 -3.62 -11.50
N ILE A 142 -3.41 -3.05 -10.37
CA ILE A 142 -3.54 -3.72 -9.07
C ILE A 142 -5.03 -3.90 -8.79
N SER A 143 -5.45 -5.11 -8.40
CA SER A 143 -6.85 -5.39 -8.03
C SER A 143 -6.94 -6.47 -6.95
N GLY A 144 -7.95 -6.36 -6.08
CA GLY A 144 -8.25 -7.32 -5.02
C GLY A 144 -7.34 -7.25 -3.78
N GLY A 145 -6.11 -6.73 -3.90
CA GLY A 145 -5.16 -6.55 -2.80
C GLY A 145 -4.17 -5.45 -3.15
N HIS A 146 -3.60 -4.76 -2.13
CA HIS A 146 -2.78 -3.55 -2.31
C HIS A 146 -1.46 -3.78 -3.09
N THR A 147 -1.01 -5.02 -3.20
CA THR A 147 0.22 -5.42 -3.91
C THR A 147 -0.02 -6.43 -5.02
N ASN A 148 -1.30 -6.79 -5.27
CA ASN A 148 -1.66 -7.81 -6.23
C ASN A 148 -1.75 -7.24 -7.65
N PHE A 149 -0.66 -7.36 -8.40
CA PHE A 149 -0.63 -7.01 -9.82
C PHE A 149 -1.39 -8.06 -10.63
N VAL A 150 -2.43 -7.61 -11.34
CA VAL A 150 -3.26 -8.47 -12.21
C VAL A 150 -3.03 -8.23 -13.70
N TYR A 151 -2.42 -7.11 -14.07
CA TYR A 151 -2.15 -6.80 -15.47
C TYR A 151 -0.89 -5.94 -15.62
N LEU A 152 -0.13 -6.20 -16.67
CA LEU A 152 1.03 -5.41 -17.08
C LEU A 152 1.17 -5.47 -18.59
N SER A 153 1.35 -4.29 -19.23
CA SER A 153 1.64 -4.20 -20.67
C SER A 153 2.60 -3.08 -20.98
N LYS A 154 3.31 -3.23 -22.11
CA LYS A 154 4.08 -2.16 -22.73
C LYS A 154 3.65 -2.04 -24.18
N ASN A 155 3.18 -0.88 -24.60
CA ASN A 155 2.56 -0.63 -25.89
C ASN A 155 1.42 -1.63 -26.14
N ASP A 156 1.48 -2.41 -27.20
CA ASP A 156 0.49 -3.43 -27.53
C ASP A 156 0.88 -4.84 -27.04
N ASN A 157 2.05 -4.95 -26.35
CA ASN A 157 2.53 -6.21 -25.82
C ASN A 157 2.07 -6.41 -24.37
N VAL A 158 1.26 -7.44 -24.14
CA VAL A 158 0.82 -7.86 -22.80
C VAL A 158 1.91 -8.72 -22.18
N LEU A 159 2.45 -8.25 -21.06
CA LEU A 159 3.50 -8.94 -20.29
C LEU A 159 2.91 -9.85 -19.20
N MET A 160 1.75 -9.48 -18.65
CA MET A 160 1.01 -10.26 -17.66
C MET A 160 -0.48 -9.93 -17.77
N ASP A 161 -1.34 -10.95 -17.76
CA ASP A 161 -2.78 -10.80 -17.63
C ASP A 161 -3.37 -11.93 -16.78
N LYS A 162 -3.79 -11.57 -15.59
CA LYS A 162 -4.46 -12.46 -14.62
C LYS A 162 -5.93 -12.07 -14.39
N ARG A 163 -6.47 -11.12 -15.17
CA ARG A 163 -7.83 -10.58 -14.98
C ARG A 163 -8.93 -11.58 -15.33
N SER A 164 -8.69 -12.48 -16.27
CA SER A 164 -9.65 -13.50 -16.73
C SER A 164 -9.48 -14.87 -16.07
N GLY A 165 -8.49 -15.02 -15.18
CA GLY A 165 -8.41 -16.18 -14.32
C GLY A 165 -9.34 -15.98 -13.14
N THR A 166 -10.28 -16.91 -12.92
CA THR A 166 -10.87 -17.14 -11.61
C THR A 166 -9.76 -16.94 -10.58
N SER A 167 -9.97 -16.08 -9.58
CA SER A 167 -9.03 -15.83 -8.50
C SER A 167 -8.34 -17.14 -8.16
N GLY A 168 -7.06 -17.25 -8.57
CA GLY A 168 -6.29 -18.47 -8.32
C GLY A 168 -5.81 -18.52 -6.86
N GLU A 169 -6.68 -18.19 -5.94
CA GLU A 169 -6.66 -18.80 -4.63
C GLU A 169 -7.06 -20.23 -4.87
N THR A 170 -6.07 -21.10 -4.95
CA THR A 170 -6.33 -22.53 -4.79
C THR A 170 -7.15 -22.65 -3.51
N GLU A 171 -8.28 -23.35 -3.55
CA GLU A 171 -9.15 -23.57 -2.37
C GLU A 171 -8.36 -24.08 -1.15
N GLU A 172 -7.15 -24.56 -1.35
CA GLU A 172 -6.19 -25.01 -0.34
C GLU A 172 -5.57 -23.86 0.49
N GLU A 173 -5.58 -22.59 0.03
CA GLU A 173 -4.96 -21.45 0.72
C GLU A 173 -5.96 -20.57 1.48
N SER A 174 -7.25 -20.72 1.29
CA SER A 174 -8.24 -19.95 2.03
C SER A 174 -8.41 -20.50 3.45
N VAL A 175 -8.04 -19.67 4.43
CA VAL A 175 -8.31 -19.99 5.85
C VAL A 175 -9.62 -19.32 6.24
N GLU A 176 -10.66 -20.11 6.47
CA GLU A 176 -11.90 -19.59 7.03
C GLU A 176 -11.68 -19.24 8.51
N LEU A 177 -11.64 -17.94 8.81
CA LEU A 177 -11.46 -17.42 10.16
C LEU A 177 -12.83 -17.15 10.81
N ASN A 178 -13.00 -17.62 12.05
CA ASN A 178 -14.07 -17.21 12.95
C ASN A 178 -13.50 -16.86 14.32
N LEU A 179 -14.28 -16.21 15.17
CA LEU A 179 -13.82 -15.74 16.47
C LEU A 179 -13.24 -16.87 17.34
N LYS A 180 -13.87 -18.05 17.35
CA LYS A 180 -13.37 -19.20 18.10
C LYS A 180 -12.00 -19.64 17.62
N LYS A 181 -11.81 -19.74 16.30
CA LYS A 181 -10.53 -20.15 15.69
C LYS A 181 -9.42 -19.14 16.00
N VAL A 182 -9.72 -17.84 15.90
CA VAL A 182 -8.76 -16.78 16.25
C VAL A 182 -8.37 -16.87 17.72
N TYR A 183 -9.34 -17.07 18.61
CA TYR A 183 -9.08 -17.24 20.04
C TYR A 183 -8.24 -18.49 20.33
N ASP A 184 -8.63 -19.64 19.78
CA ASP A 184 -7.88 -20.89 19.95
C ASP A 184 -6.43 -20.73 19.43
N PHE A 185 -6.25 -20.12 18.24
CA PHE A 185 -4.92 -19.84 17.71
C PHE A 185 -4.08 -18.99 18.65
N ALA A 186 -4.62 -17.87 19.13
CA ALA A 186 -3.90 -16.94 19.99
C ALA A 186 -3.53 -17.54 21.35
N THR A 187 -4.35 -18.46 21.89
CA THR A 187 -4.19 -18.99 23.26
C THR A 187 -3.50 -20.35 23.33
N THR A 188 -3.44 -21.10 22.22
CA THR A 188 -2.90 -22.47 22.24
C THR A 188 -1.71 -22.70 21.33
N SER A 189 -1.36 -21.73 20.45
CA SER A 189 -0.17 -21.85 19.58
C SER A 189 1.11 -21.70 20.39
N PRO A 190 2.18 -22.46 20.05
CA PRO A 190 3.50 -22.29 20.65
C PRO A 190 4.01 -20.87 20.41
N ILE A 191 4.54 -20.24 21.46
CA ILE A 191 5.01 -18.85 21.39
C ILE A 191 6.15 -18.68 20.38
N GLU A 192 6.95 -19.73 20.18
CA GLU A 192 8.07 -19.77 19.25
C GLU A 192 7.62 -19.63 17.81
N GLU A 193 6.45 -20.14 17.46
CA GLU A 193 5.84 -20.02 16.13
C GLU A 193 5.30 -18.60 15.84
N LEU A 194 5.08 -17.78 16.90
CA LEU A 194 4.46 -16.47 16.83
C LEU A 194 5.44 -15.30 16.96
N GLN A 195 6.74 -15.55 17.12
CA GLN A 195 7.73 -14.50 17.39
C GLN A 195 7.79 -13.42 16.30
N PHE A 196 7.48 -13.76 15.04
CA PHE A 196 7.44 -12.79 13.94
C PHE A 196 6.46 -11.63 14.16
N ILE A 197 5.39 -11.84 14.95
CA ILE A 197 4.41 -10.79 15.29
C ILE A 197 5.06 -9.67 16.13
N LEU A 198 6.15 -9.97 16.86
CA LEU A 198 6.88 -8.97 17.63
C LEU A 198 7.49 -7.86 16.76
N GLU A 199 7.73 -8.13 15.48
CA GLU A 199 8.20 -7.10 14.55
C GLU A 199 7.14 -6.01 14.35
N ALA A 200 5.86 -6.36 14.24
CA ALA A 200 4.77 -5.40 14.17
C ALA A 200 4.72 -4.53 15.44
N ARG A 201 4.89 -5.13 16.62
CA ARG A 201 5.00 -4.39 17.89
C ARG A 201 6.19 -3.44 17.90
N ARG A 202 7.37 -3.88 17.44
CA ARG A 202 8.59 -3.07 17.39
C ARG A 202 8.42 -1.83 16.50
N LEU A 203 7.91 -2.02 15.28
CA LEU A 203 7.68 -0.95 14.31
C LEU A 203 6.64 0.07 14.82
N ASN A 204 5.51 -0.42 15.33
CA ASN A 204 4.46 0.46 15.86
C ASN A 204 4.91 1.23 17.10
N LYS A 205 5.69 0.60 18.00
CA LYS A 205 6.28 1.28 19.14
C LYS A 205 7.22 2.40 18.73
N GLN A 206 8.10 2.16 17.76
CA GLN A 206 9.01 3.19 17.23
C GLN A 206 8.24 4.37 16.61
N ALA A 207 7.18 4.10 15.86
CA ALA A 207 6.32 5.13 15.28
C ALA A 207 5.63 5.96 16.37
N ALA A 208 5.10 5.31 17.41
CA ALA A 208 4.48 5.99 18.55
C ALA A 208 5.49 6.86 19.31
N GLU A 209 6.66 6.33 19.65
CA GLU A 209 7.73 7.08 20.35
C GLU A 209 8.18 8.30 19.54
N ARG A 210 8.30 8.17 18.22
CA ARG A 210 8.61 9.29 17.33
C ARG A 210 7.49 10.33 17.33
N SER A 211 6.23 9.89 17.28
CA SER A 211 5.06 10.76 17.34
C SER A 211 4.99 11.56 18.64
N PHE A 212 5.31 10.93 19.79
CA PHE A 212 5.33 11.62 21.07
C PHE A 212 6.46 12.67 21.19
N LYS A 213 7.56 12.47 20.50
CA LYS A 213 8.72 13.41 20.51
C LYS A 213 8.56 14.59 19.52
N GLY A 214 7.78 14.41 18.46
CA GLY A 214 7.58 15.41 17.42
C GLY A 214 6.22 16.09 17.49
N ASN A 215 5.94 17.01 16.57
CA ASN A 215 4.67 17.71 16.41
C ASN A 215 4.01 17.23 15.11
N TYR A 216 3.22 16.15 15.19
CA TYR A 216 2.60 15.52 14.04
C TYR A 216 1.08 15.55 14.16
N GLY A 217 0.41 16.06 13.12
CA GLY A 217 -1.04 16.08 13.03
C GLY A 217 -1.69 16.78 14.22
N HIS A 218 -2.76 16.23 14.76
CA HIS A 218 -3.50 16.78 15.89
C HIS A 218 -2.92 16.45 17.27
N GLU A 219 -1.81 15.74 17.33
CA GLU A 219 -1.17 15.32 18.58
C GLU A 219 -2.11 14.65 19.60
N LEU A 220 -3.11 13.93 19.11
CA LEU A 220 -4.17 13.34 19.92
C LEU A 220 -3.63 12.43 21.04
N GLY A 221 -2.60 11.63 20.73
CA GLY A 221 -1.95 10.77 21.73
C GLY A 221 -1.37 11.56 22.90
N LYS A 222 -0.67 12.68 22.62
CA LYS A 222 -0.14 13.56 23.69
C LYS A 222 -1.26 14.18 24.52
N THR A 223 -2.33 14.65 23.86
CA THR A 223 -3.49 15.24 24.53
C THR A 223 -4.16 14.24 25.47
N LEU A 224 -4.39 13.02 25.01
CA LEU A 224 -4.98 11.97 25.81
C LEU A 224 -4.09 11.56 27.00
N CYS A 225 -2.78 11.42 26.79
CA CYS A 225 -1.84 11.09 27.85
C CYS A 225 -1.67 12.21 28.89
N SER A 226 -1.80 13.49 28.49
CA SER A 226 -1.69 14.62 29.40
C SER A 226 -2.93 14.83 30.27
N SER A 227 -4.11 14.44 29.81
CA SER A 227 -5.37 14.66 30.51
C SER A 227 -5.75 13.55 31.50
N ASP A 228 -5.14 12.36 31.40
CA ASP A 228 -5.56 11.20 32.21
C ASP A 228 -4.41 10.18 32.34
N SER A 229 -3.29 10.60 32.93
CA SER A 229 -2.09 9.75 33.07
C SER A 229 -2.32 8.49 33.92
N GLU A 230 -3.39 8.43 34.72
CA GLU A 230 -3.71 7.29 35.59
C GLU A 230 -4.60 6.24 34.90
N ARG A 231 -5.35 6.60 33.84
CA ARG A 231 -6.29 5.68 33.17
C ARG A 231 -5.72 4.91 31.98
N LEU A 232 -4.59 5.32 31.45
CA LEU A 232 -3.97 4.71 30.27
C LEU A 232 -2.85 3.71 30.58
N ILE A 233 -2.63 3.38 31.87
CA ILE A 233 -1.57 2.45 32.33
C ILE A 233 -2.18 1.13 32.84
N MET A 234 -3.37 0.75 32.38
CA MET A 234 -3.89 -0.61 32.64
C MET A 234 -3.83 -1.47 31.37
#